data_7c7f5657d6883aa9f4a37eeb3e737fc9
#
_entry.id   7c7f5657d6883aa9f4a37eeb3e737fc9
#
_cell.length_a   1.000
_cell.length_b   1.000
_cell.length_c   1.000
_cell.angle_alpha   90.00
_cell.angle_beta   90.00
_cell.angle_gamma   90.00
#
_symmetry.space_group_name_H-M   'P 1'
#
loop_
_entity.id
_entity.type
_entity.pdbx_description
1 polymer ?
#
loop_
_entity_poly.entity_id
_entity_poly.type
_entity_poly.pdbx_seq_one_letter_code
_entity_poly.pdbx_strand_id
1 'polypeptide(L)'
;KMQLGDWVALDAEPGSYFGATPTALTSQAYYALSAQLLALAAEVLGNRQDAELYAGVHRQAAQDFAANFFTLDGAMTAQTQTAHILALRFGLTPQKWKQKTIQRLLELLEQQNGHLVTGFLGTPYFCAALSQNGCWQQAYDLMLKKDYPGWLYQVLQGATTVWEHWDGRRPDGTMWSAGMNSFNH
;
A
#
# COMPACT_ATOMS: atom_id res chain seq x y z
N LYS A 1 -12.50 19.14 2.01
CA LYS A 1 -11.22 18.91 1.32
C LYS A 1 -11.34 17.58 0.60
N MET A 2 -10.94 17.54 -0.68
CA MET A 2 -10.91 16.31 -1.45
C MET A 2 -9.76 15.43 -0.94
N GLN A 3 -10.03 14.16 -0.67
CA GLN A 3 -9.03 13.15 -0.34
C GLN A 3 -8.92 12.20 -1.53
N LEU A 4 -7.70 11.94 -2.00
CA LEU A 4 -7.50 11.24 -3.26
C LEU A 4 -7.45 9.71 -3.12
N GLY A 5 -7.36 9.15 -1.93
CA GLY A 5 -7.33 7.69 -1.74
C GLY A 5 -6.17 6.99 -2.47
N ASP A 6 -6.34 5.70 -2.76
CA ASP A 6 -5.35 4.91 -3.49
C ASP A 6 -5.53 5.10 -5.00
N TRP A 7 -4.81 6.08 -5.56
CA TRP A 7 -4.92 6.52 -6.96
C TRP A 7 -4.48 5.41 -7.93
N VAL A 8 -5.26 5.21 -8.97
CA VAL A 8 -5.07 4.25 -10.07
C VAL A 8 -4.90 2.78 -9.65
N ALA A 9 -5.51 2.39 -8.54
CA ALA A 9 -5.59 1.00 -8.15
C ALA A 9 -6.54 0.22 -9.07
N LEU A 10 -6.22 -1.06 -9.33
CA LEU A 10 -7.03 -1.92 -10.20
C LEU A 10 -8.30 -2.45 -9.51
N ASP A 11 -8.40 -2.31 -8.19
CA ASP A 11 -9.61 -2.61 -7.41
C ASP A 11 -10.62 -1.45 -7.35
N ALA A 12 -10.39 -0.41 -8.17
CA ALA A 12 -11.30 0.73 -8.29
C ALA A 12 -12.63 0.33 -8.96
N GLU A 13 -13.72 0.98 -8.56
CA GLU A 13 -14.99 0.86 -9.26
C GLU A 13 -14.87 1.34 -10.72
N PRO A 14 -15.63 0.76 -11.66
CA PRO A 14 -15.60 1.17 -13.05
C PRO A 14 -15.79 2.68 -13.24
N GLY A 15 -14.83 3.32 -13.91
CA GLY A 15 -14.81 4.77 -14.13
C GLY A 15 -14.26 5.60 -12.98
N SER A 16 -13.84 4.99 -11.87
CA SER A 16 -13.14 5.64 -10.78
C SER A 16 -11.64 5.57 -10.96
N TYR A 17 -10.93 6.62 -10.54
CA TYR A 17 -9.47 6.64 -10.38
C TYR A 17 -9.01 6.16 -9.00
N PHE A 18 -9.93 5.98 -8.07
CA PHE A 18 -9.65 5.69 -6.67
C PHE A 18 -9.96 4.24 -6.36
N GLY A 19 -8.98 3.56 -5.78
CA GLY A 19 -9.14 2.18 -5.33
C GLY A 19 -10.17 2.02 -4.22
N ALA A 20 -10.52 0.77 -3.94
CA ALA A 20 -11.53 0.39 -2.96
C ALA A 20 -11.14 0.68 -1.50
N THR A 21 -9.86 1.00 -1.23
CA THR A 21 -9.42 1.32 0.13
C THR A 21 -10.00 2.65 0.61
N PRO A 22 -10.73 2.69 1.76
CA PRO A 22 -11.34 3.90 2.27
C PRO A 22 -10.34 5.04 2.47
N THR A 23 -10.66 6.24 1.99
CA THR A 23 -9.80 7.42 2.11
C THR A 23 -9.52 7.82 3.55
N ALA A 24 -10.45 7.57 4.48
CA ALA A 24 -10.23 7.79 5.91
C ALA A 24 -9.09 6.90 6.45
N LEU A 25 -9.04 5.62 6.01
CA LEU A 25 -7.97 4.69 6.40
C LEU A 25 -6.62 5.16 5.87
N THR A 26 -6.53 5.46 4.57
CA THR A 26 -5.27 5.91 3.97
C THR A 26 -4.78 7.21 4.60
N SER A 27 -5.68 8.18 4.82
CA SER A 27 -5.34 9.46 5.46
C SER A 27 -4.80 9.27 6.88
N GLN A 28 -5.43 8.42 7.69
CA GLN A 28 -4.97 8.16 9.05
C GLN A 28 -3.64 7.39 9.06
N ALA A 29 -3.45 6.44 8.14
CA ALA A 29 -2.20 5.72 8.00
C ALA A 29 -1.04 6.67 7.66
N TYR A 30 -1.22 7.56 6.68
CA TYR A 30 -0.19 8.54 6.31
C TYR A 30 0.03 9.63 7.36
N TYR A 31 -1.00 10.00 8.13
CA TYR A 31 -0.82 10.87 9.29
C TYR A 31 0.12 10.24 10.32
N ALA A 32 -0.09 8.97 10.64
CA ALA A 32 0.78 8.23 11.55
C ALA A 32 2.22 8.10 11.02
N LEU A 33 2.37 7.78 9.71
CA LEU A 33 3.69 7.73 9.07
C LEU A 33 4.40 9.10 9.14
N SER A 34 3.69 10.19 8.85
CA SER A 34 4.26 11.54 8.90
C SER A 34 4.79 11.87 10.29
N ALA A 35 4.04 11.55 11.34
CA ALA A 35 4.49 11.73 12.73
C ALA A 35 5.74 10.87 13.04
N GLN A 36 5.77 9.61 12.56
CA GLN A 36 6.93 8.73 12.72
C GLN A 36 8.19 9.32 12.05
N LEU A 37 8.05 9.80 10.82
CA LEU A 37 9.17 10.38 10.06
C LEU A 37 9.69 11.66 10.71
N LEU A 38 8.79 12.50 11.26
CA LEU A 38 9.19 13.70 12.00
C LEU A 38 9.93 13.34 13.29
N ALA A 39 9.47 12.32 14.03
CA ALA A 39 10.17 11.85 15.22
C ALA A 39 11.59 11.38 14.89
N LEU A 40 11.75 10.55 13.85
CA LEU A 40 13.06 10.06 13.40
C LEU A 40 13.97 11.20 12.92
N ALA A 41 13.44 12.15 12.16
CA ALA A 41 14.21 13.31 11.70
C ALA A 41 14.68 14.18 12.88
N ALA A 42 13.79 14.42 13.85
CA ALA A 42 14.14 15.17 15.07
C ALA A 42 15.21 14.45 15.91
N GLU A 43 15.14 13.11 15.99
CA GLU A 43 16.16 12.29 16.67
C GLU A 43 17.54 12.45 16.01
N VAL A 44 17.60 12.32 14.67
CA VAL A 44 18.85 12.49 13.89
C VAL A 44 19.44 13.90 14.06
N LEU A 45 18.58 14.92 14.14
CA LEU A 45 18.98 16.32 14.36
C LEU A 45 19.32 16.65 15.83
N GLY A 46 19.17 15.70 16.75
CA GLY A 46 19.42 15.90 18.19
C GLY A 46 18.33 16.71 18.91
N ASN A 47 17.18 16.97 18.25
CA ASN A 47 16.05 17.66 18.86
C ASN A 47 15.17 16.69 19.65
N ARG A 48 15.56 16.44 20.90
CA ARG A 48 14.86 15.47 21.77
C ARG A 48 13.40 15.83 22.02
N GLN A 49 13.10 17.13 22.19
CA GLN A 49 11.74 17.58 22.47
C GLN A 49 10.79 17.21 21.34
N ASP A 50 11.14 17.52 20.11
CA ASP A 50 10.32 17.18 18.94
C ASP A 50 10.29 15.67 18.70
N ALA A 51 11.40 14.97 18.91
CA ALA A 51 11.44 13.51 18.79
C ALA A 51 10.43 12.83 19.73
N GLU A 52 10.39 13.23 21.00
CA GLU A 52 9.43 12.71 21.98
C GLU A 52 7.98 13.11 21.64
N LEU A 53 7.76 14.37 21.25
CA LEU A 53 6.45 14.87 20.86
C LEU A 53 5.86 14.05 19.70
N TYR A 54 6.60 13.97 18.59
CA TYR A 54 6.09 13.28 17.39
C TYR A 54 6.05 11.75 17.55
N ALA A 55 6.92 11.16 18.36
CA ALA A 55 6.78 9.76 18.76
C ALA A 55 5.49 9.52 19.57
N GLY A 56 5.10 10.48 20.41
CA GLY A 56 3.81 10.46 21.12
C GLY A 56 2.62 10.53 20.16
N VAL A 57 2.68 11.46 19.21
CA VAL A 57 1.65 11.59 18.15
C VAL A 57 1.52 10.32 17.34
N HIS A 58 2.63 9.71 16.92
CA HIS A 58 2.61 8.43 16.19
C HIS A 58 1.95 7.31 17.00
N ARG A 59 2.32 7.15 18.28
CA ARG A 59 1.71 6.13 19.16
C ARG A 59 0.19 6.31 19.27
N GLN A 60 -0.27 7.55 19.48
CA GLN A 60 -1.70 7.84 19.55
C GLN A 60 -2.40 7.54 18.21
N ALA A 61 -1.82 8.00 17.11
CA ALA A 61 -2.36 7.74 15.77
C ALA A 61 -2.45 6.24 15.45
N ALA A 62 -1.49 5.43 15.90
CA ALA A 62 -1.52 3.97 15.74
C ALA A 62 -2.63 3.31 16.59
N GLN A 63 -2.86 3.80 17.82
CA GLN A 63 -3.96 3.34 18.67
C GLN A 63 -5.32 3.68 18.04
N ASP A 64 -5.49 4.92 17.58
CA ASP A 64 -6.71 5.39 16.92
C ASP A 64 -6.95 4.62 15.62
N PHE A 65 -5.91 4.33 14.85
CA PHE A 65 -6.00 3.49 13.65
C PHE A 65 -6.51 2.09 14.00
N ALA A 66 -5.94 1.48 15.03
CA ALA A 66 -6.37 0.15 15.47
C ALA A 66 -7.84 0.14 15.94
N ALA A 67 -8.26 1.18 16.67
CA ALA A 67 -9.64 1.31 17.14
C ALA A 67 -10.64 1.53 16.00
N ASN A 68 -10.25 2.26 14.95
CA ASN A 68 -11.14 2.62 13.86
C ASN A 68 -11.21 1.55 12.75
N PHE A 69 -10.12 0.82 12.51
CA PHE A 69 -10.00 -0.03 11.33
C PHE A 69 -9.75 -1.51 11.62
N PHE A 70 -9.73 -1.92 12.88
CA PHE A 70 -9.74 -3.33 13.26
C PHE A 70 -10.99 -3.68 14.07
N THR A 71 -11.53 -4.85 13.82
CA THR A 71 -12.60 -5.43 14.61
C THR A 71 -12.05 -6.05 15.91
N LEU A 72 -12.91 -6.38 16.85
CA LEU A 72 -12.51 -6.97 18.14
C LEU A 72 -11.77 -8.29 18.00
N ASP A 73 -12.03 -9.04 16.94
CA ASP A 73 -11.36 -10.31 16.62
C ASP A 73 -10.08 -10.11 15.78
N GLY A 74 -9.72 -8.85 15.47
CA GLY A 74 -8.49 -8.47 14.78
C GLY A 74 -8.51 -8.59 13.26
N ALA A 75 -9.69 -8.63 12.64
CA ALA A 75 -9.80 -8.44 11.20
C ALA A 75 -9.79 -6.95 10.87
N MET A 76 -9.19 -6.57 9.75
CA MET A 76 -9.34 -5.20 9.25
C MET A 76 -10.75 -4.99 8.68
N THR A 77 -11.30 -3.80 8.88
CA THR A 77 -12.60 -3.43 8.31
C THR A 77 -12.56 -3.27 6.79
N ALA A 78 -11.42 -2.84 6.24
CA ALA A 78 -11.17 -2.76 4.80
C ALA A 78 -10.42 -4.00 4.32
N GLN A 79 -11.03 -4.76 3.42
CA GLN A 79 -10.50 -6.02 2.88
C GLN A 79 -9.75 -5.78 1.56
N THR A 80 -8.80 -4.84 1.54
CA THR A 80 -8.00 -4.48 0.36
C THR A 80 -6.52 -4.73 0.61
N GLN A 81 -5.75 -4.99 -0.45
CA GLN A 81 -4.30 -5.16 -0.35
C GLN A 81 -3.65 -3.92 0.24
N THR A 82 -4.00 -2.73 -0.25
CA THR A 82 -3.45 -1.45 0.23
C THR A 82 -3.67 -1.24 1.72
N ALA A 83 -4.86 -1.51 2.25
CA ALA A 83 -5.13 -1.37 3.68
C ALA A 83 -4.17 -2.23 4.54
N HIS A 84 -3.98 -3.49 4.17
CA HIS A 84 -3.09 -4.41 4.89
C HIS A 84 -1.61 -4.04 4.74
N ILE A 85 -1.20 -3.63 3.54
CA ILE A 85 0.16 -3.15 3.27
C ILE A 85 0.51 -1.95 4.16
N LEU A 86 -0.35 -0.92 4.17
CA LEU A 86 -0.12 0.28 4.97
C LEU A 86 -0.10 -0.03 6.47
N ALA A 87 -1.05 -0.85 6.95
CA ALA A 87 -1.12 -1.24 8.35
C ALA A 87 0.14 -1.99 8.82
N LEU A 88 0.66 -2.91 8.02
CA LEU A 88 1.88 -3.67 8.32
C LEU A 88 3.12 -2.78 8.20
N ARG A 89 3.25 -2.04 7.12
CA ARG A 89 4.47 -1.28 6.79
C ARG A 89 4.69 -0.09 7.73
N PHE A 90 3.62 0.58 8.16
CA PHE A 90 3.69 1.74 9.03
C PHE A 90 3.58 1.39 10.53
N GLY A 91 3.57 0.10 10.87
CA GLY A 91 3.54 -0.36 12.25
C GLY A 91 2.20 -0.10 12.98
N LEU A 92 1.09 -0.01 12.22
CA LEU A 92 -0.24 0.30 12.75
C LEU A 92 -1.02 -0.93 13.18
N THR A 93 -0.54 -2.12 12.82
CA THR A 93 -1.16 -3.38 13.21
C THR A 93 -0.74 -3.74 14.65
N PRO A 94 -1.70 -3.90 15.58
CA PRO A 94 -1.40 -4.41 16.91
C PRO A 94 -0.67 -5.74 16.87
N GLN A 95 0.34 -5.92 17.74
CA GLN A 95 1.20 -7.10 17.73
C GLN A 95 0.41 -8.42 17.81
N LYS A 96 -0.65 -8.44 18.61
CA LYS A 96 -1.52 -9.62 18.78
C LYS A 96 -2.26 -10.04 17.49
N TRP A 97 -2.44 -9.13 16.54
CA TRP A 97 -3.14 -9.37 15.28
C TRP A 97 -2.22 -9.44 14.05
N LYS A 98 -0.91 -9.26 14.27
CA LYS A 98 0.06 -9.14 13.18
C LYS A 98 0.04 -10.35 12.24
N GLN A 99 0.04 -11.55 12.78
CA GLN A 99 0.01 -12.78 11.96
C GLN A 99 -1.30 -12.91 11.16
N LYS A 100 -2.43 -12.56 11.76
CA LYS A 100 -3.72 -12.55 11.07
C LYS A 100 -3.73 -11.56 9.90
N THR A 101 -3.16 -10.37 10.09
CA THR A 101 -3.06 -9.34 9.05
C THR A 101 -2.14 -9.78 7.90
N ILE A 102 -1.00 -10.42 8.21
CA ILE A 102 -0.09 -10.97 7.20
C ILE A 102 -0.80 -12.08 6.40
N GLN A 103 -1.41 -13.03 7.10
CA GLN A 103 -2.12 -14.14 6.45
C GLN A 103 -3.22 -13.60 5.52
N ARG A 104 -3.97 -12.59 5.97
CA ARG A 104 -5.02 -12.00 5.15
C ARG A 104 -4.48 -11.27 3.92
N LEU A 105 -3.33 -10.60 4.03
CA LEU A 105 -2.66 -10.00 2.86
C LEU A 105 -2.27 -11.07 1.84
N LEU A 106 -1.73 -12.20 2.27
CA LEU A 106 -1.38 -13.31 1.38
C LEU A 106 -2.61 -13.90 0.69
N GLU A 107 -3.72 -14.08 1.41
CA GLU A 107 -4.99 -14.52 0.83
C GLU A 107 -5.54 -13.52 -0.22
N LEU A 108 -5.44 -12.22 0.05
CA LEU A 108 -5.85 -11.18 -0.89
C LEU A 108 -4.97 -11.17 -2.16
N LEU A 109 -3.70 -11.51 -2.03
CA LEU A 109 -2.81 -11.71 -3.18
C LEU A 109 -3.20 -12.96 -3.98
N GLU A 110 -3.45 -14.08 -3.29
CA GLU A 110 -3.86 -15.32 -3.93
C GLU A 110 -5.18 -15.15 -4.69
N GLN A 111 -6.16 -14.43 -4.15
CA GLN A 111 -7.42 -14.07 -4.81
C GLN A 111 -7.21 -13.29 -6.11
N GLN A 112 -6.07 -12.62 -6.26
CA GLN A 112 -5.65 -11.91 -7.47
C GLN A 112 -4.56 -12.68 -8.24
N ASN A 113 -4.51 -14.00 -8.13
CA ASN A 113 -3.51 -14.86 -8.75
C ASN A 113 -2.06 -14.43 -8.43
N GLY A 114 -1.82 -13.88 -7.25
CA GLY A 114 -0.54 -13.36 -6.82
C GLY A 114 -0.14 -12.00 -7.42
N HIS A 115 -1.09 -11.24 -7.95
CA HIS A 115 -0.84 -9.91 -8.50
C HIS A 115 -1.23 -8.78 -7.53
N LEU A 116 -0.56 -7.63 -7.68
CA LEU A 116 -0.99 -6.39 -7.05
C LEU A 116 -2.16 -5.79 -7.81
N VAL A 117 -3.11 -5.27 -7.04
CA VAL A 117 -4.20 -4.41 -7.54
C VAL A 117 -4.15 -3.02 -6.89
N THR A 118 -3.06 -2.72 -6.20
CA THR A 118 -2.83 -1.47 -5.48
C THR A 118 -2.52 -0.32 -6.43
N GLY A 119 -2.84 0.89 -6.00
CA GLY A 119 -2.43 2.13 -6.64
C GLY A 119 -1.16 2.73 -6.00
N PHE A 120 -1.00 4.04 -6.09
CA PHE A 120 0.19 4.76 -5.64
C PHE A 120 0.44 4.67 -4.13
N LEU A 121 -0.61 4.47 -3.32
CA LEU A 121 -0.45 4.43 -1.87
C LEU A 121 0.03 3.06 -1.38
N GLY A 122 -0.36 1.96 -2.04
CA GLY A 122 0.02 0.62 -1.62
C GLY A 122 1.29 0.10 -2.29
N THR A 123 1.44 0.32 -3.58
CA THR A 123 2.51 -0.24 -4.41
C THR A 123 3.93 0.02 -3.89
N PRO A 124 4.33 1.24 -3.45
CA PRO A 124 5.71 1.51 -3.01
C PRO A 124 6.12 0.73 -1.76
N TYR A 125 5.16 0.30 -0.97
CA TYR A 125 5.42 -0.33 0.34
C TYR A 125 5.25 -1.84 0.35
N PHE A 126 4.75 -2.42 -0.72
CA PHE A 126 4.39 -3.83 -0.78
C PHE A 126 5.55 -4.77 -0.48
N CYS A 127 6.66 -4.64 -1.21
CA CYS A 127 7.82 -5.52 -1.02
C CYS A 127 8.37 -5.42 0.40
N ALA A 128 8.44 -4.20 0.96
CA ALA A 128 8.89 -3.98 2.33
C ALA A 128 7.89 -4.54 3.36
N ALA A 129 6.58 -4.38 3.13
CA ALA A 129 5.55 -4.93 4.02
C ALA A 129 5.64 -6.46 4.12
N LEU A 130 5.88 -7.16 3.01
CA LEU A 130 6.07 -8.61 3.01
C LEU A 130 7.44 -9.02 3.59
N SER A 131 8.54 -8.45 3.09
CA SER A 131 9.90 -8.85 3.47
C SER A 131 10.18 -8.65 4.96
N GLN A 132 9.75 -7.53 5.53
CA GLN A 132 9.92 -7.22 6.96
C GLN A 132 9.07 -8.12 7.87
N ASN A 133 8.11 -8.84 7.30
CA ASN A 133 7.25 -9.77 8.01
C ASN A 133 7.49 -11.24 7.66
N GLY A 134 8.68 -11.56 7.11
CA GLY A 134 9.10 -12.92 6.83
C GLY A 134 8.57 -13.53 5.54
N CYS A 135 7.82 -12.77 4.74
CA CYS A 135 7.22 -13.20 3.47
C CYS A 135 8.05 -12.72 2.26
N TRP A 136 9.38 -12.82 2.34
CA TRP A 136 10.27 -12.33 1.30
C TRP A 136 10.12 -13.11 -0.02
N GLN A 137 9.80 -14.41 0.04
CA GLN A 137 9.59 -15.21 -1.16
C GLN A 137 8.43 -14.66 -1.98
N GLN A 138 7.28 -14.37 -1.35
CA GLN A 138 6.11 -13.80 -2.01
C GLN A 138 6.40 -12.41 -2.63
N ALA A 139 7.24 -11.62 -1.97
CA ALA A 139 7.70 -10.34 -2.54
C ALA A 139 8.51 -10.55 -3.83
N TYR A 140 9.44 -11.50 -3.85
CA TYR A 140 10.19 -11.84 -5.05
C TYR A 140 9.33 -12.46 -6.14
N ASP A 141 8.46 -13.41 -5.79
CA ASP A 141 7.57 -14.07 -6.75
C ASP A 141 6.72 -13.02 -7.49
N LEU A 142 6.21 -12.02 -6.76
CA LEU A 142 5.44 -10.95 -7.36
C LEU A 142 6.29 -10.07 -8.30
N MET A 143 7.50 -9.67 -7.87
CA MET A 143 8.40 -8.87 -8.71
C MET A 143 8.81 -9.60 -10.00
N LEU A 144 8.90 -10.92 -9.95
CA LEU A 144 9.34 -11.76 -11.07
C LEU A 144 8.19 -12.26 -11.94
N LYS A 145 6.92 -11.90 -11.63
CA LYS A 145 5.78 -12.26 -12.48
C LYS A 145 5.87 -11.58 -13.84
N LYS A 146 5.69 -12.39 -14.88
CA LYS A 146 5.77 -11.97 -16.29
C LYS A 146 4.41 -11.70 -16.93
N ASP A 147 3.36 -12.19 -16.29
CA ASP A 147 1.97 -12.01 -16.72
C ASP A 147 1.40 -10.67 -16.20
N TYR A 148 0.30 -10.26 -16.81
CA TYR A 148 -0.41 -9.03 -16.47
C TYR A 148 -1.29 -9.24 -15.21
N PRO A 149 -1.35 -8.24 -14.32
CA PRO A 149 -0.55 -7.01 -14.24
C PRO A 149 0.77 -7.23 -13.49
N GLY A 150 1.85 -6.55 -13.89
CA GLY A 150 3.13 -6.69 -13.20
C GLY A 150 4.28 -5.91 -13.82
N TRP A 151 5.36 -5.74 -13.08
CA TRP A 151 6.53 -5.00 -13.55
C TRP A 151 7.23 -5.68 -14.74
N LEU A 152 7.48 -6.99 -14.66
CA LEU A 152 8.10 -7.69 -15.79
C LEU A 152 7.18 -7.81 -16.99
N TYR A 153 5.86 -7.82 -16.80
CA TYR A 153 4.93 -7.68 -17.92
C TYR A 153 5.20 -6.39 -18.71
N GLN A 154 5.32 -5.24 -18.01
CA GLN A 154 5.63 -3.97 -18.66
C GLN A 154 6.95 -4.03 -19.42
N VAL A 155 8.00 -4.61 -18.83
CA VAL A 155 9.32 -4.80 -19.49
C VAL A 155 9.17 -5.66 -20.76
N LEU A 156 8.41 -6.75 -20.71
CA LEU A 156 8.15 -7.62 -21.86
C LEU A 156 7.32 -6.93 -22.96
N GLN A 157 6.55 -5.89 -22.62
CA GLN A 157 5.88 -5.03 -23.57
C GLN A 157 6.78 -3.93 -24.18
N GLY A 158 8.07 -3.93 -23.84
CA GLY A 158 9.06 -2.97 -24.32
C GLY A 158 9.23 -1.72 -23.45
N ALA A 159 8.71 -1.72 -22.22
CA ALA A 159 8.91 -0.61 -21.29
C ALA A 159 10.41 -0.44 -20.95
N THR A 160 10.87 0.79 -21.04
CA THR A 160 12.21 1.22 -20.59
C THR A 160 12.15 2.08 -19.33
N THR A 161 10.95 2.41 -18.89
CA THR A 161 10.62 3.24 -17.73
C THR A 161 9.41 2.63 -17.00
N VAL A 162 9.16 3.07 -15.77
CA VAL A 162 7.97 2.65 -15.01
C VAL A 162 6.73 3.34 -15.59
N TRP A 163 5.66 2.58 -15.77
CA TRP A 163 4.38 3.11 -16.22
C TRP A 163 3.54 3.59 -15.02
N GLU A 164 2.78 4.66 -15.22
CA GLU A 164 1.86 5.19 -14.23
C GLU A 164 0.80 4.17 -13.80
N HIS A 165 0.26 3.44 -14.77
CA HIS A 165 -0.81 2.46 -14.57
C HIS A 165 -0.33 1.03 -14.77
N TRP A 166 -0.82 0.10 -13.95
CA TRP A 166 -0.64 -1.33 -14.19
C TRP A 166 -1.18 -1.76 -15.56
N ASP A 167 -2.31 -1.17 -15.96
CA ASP A 167 -3.00 -1.40 -17.23
C ASP A 167 -2.75 -0.28 -18.26
N GLY A 168 -1.62 0.39 -18.17
CA GLY A 168 -1.18 1.38 -19.15
C GLY A 168 -1.26 0.83 -20.57
N ARG A 169 -0.89 -0.44 -20.76
CA ARG A 169 -1.16 -1.24 -21.96
C ARG A 169 -1.60 -2.64 -21.53
N ARG A 170 -2.80 -3.04 -21.92
CA ARG A 170 -3.38 -4.35 -21.62
C ARG A 170 -2.93 -5.43 -22.59
N PRO A 171 -3.10 -6.74 -22.25
CA PRO A 171 -2.73 -7.85 -23.15
C PRO A 171 -3.41 -7.83 -24.51
N ASP A 172 -4.61 -7.28 -24.60
CA ASP A 172 -5.37 -7.10 -25.85
C ASP A 172 -4.92 -5.90 -26.69
N GLY A 173 -3.89 -5.17 -26.23
CA GLY A 173 -3.36 -3.97 -26.87
C GLY A 173 -4.11 -2.68 -26.55
N THR A 174 -5.22 -2.76 -25.84
CA THR A 174 -5.93 -1.55 -25.38
C THR A 174 -5.16 -0.84 -24.28
N MET A 175 -5.43 0.46 -24.12
CA MET A 175 -4.84 1.29 -23.06
C MET A 175 -5.91 1.67 -22.05
N TRP A 176 -5.49 1.89 -20.80
CA TRP A 176 -6.41 2.41 -19.79
C TRP A 176 -7.02 3.74 -20.21
N SER A 177 -6.18 4.65 -20.68
CA SER A 177 -6.61 5.94 -21.26
C SER A 177 -5.56 6.41 -22.27
N ALA A 178 -6.00 6.81 -23.45
CA ALA A 178 -5.10 7.37 -24.47
C ALA A 178 -4.63 8.79 -24.14
N GLY A 179 -5.41 9.54 -23.35
CA GLY A 179 -5.14 10.94 -23.02
C GLY A 179 -4.55 11.19 -21.64
N MET A 180 -4.54 10.19 -20.76
CA MET A 180 -4.10 10.31 -19.38
C MET A 180 -3.39 9.04 -18.92
N ASN A 181 -2.18 8.85 -19.44
CA ASN A 181 -1.36 7.69 -19.18
C ASN A 181 0.10 8.05 -19.42
N SER A 182 0.89 8.06 -18.35
CA SER A 182 2.32 8.31 -18.44
C SER A 182 3.08 6.99 -18.55
N PHE A 183 3.98 6.90 -19.51
CA PHE A 183 4.94 5.79 -19.65
C PHE A 183 6.31 6.11 -19.03
N ASN A 184 6.44 7.21 -18.33
CA ASN A 184 7.64 7.62 -17.60
C ASN A 184 7.23 8.29 -16.29
N HIS A 185 6.88 7.46 -15.28
CA HIS A 185 6.28 7.93 -14.02
C HIS A 185 7.13 7.61 -12.76
#